data_86f7b12c7e88a3f732375aa323f36f51
#
_entry.id   86f7b12c7e88a3f732375aa323f36f51
#
_cell.length_a   1.000
_cell.length_b   1.000
_cell.length_c   1.000
_cell.angle_alpha   90.00
_cell.angle_beta   90.00
_cell.angle_gamma   90.00
#
_symmetry.space_group_name_H-M   'P 1'
#
loop_
_entity.id
_entity.type
_entity.pdbx_description
1 polymer ?
#
loop_
_entity_poly.entity_id
_entity_poly.type
_entity_poly.pdbx_seq_one_letter_code
_entity_poly.pdbx_strand_id
1 'polypeptide(L)'
;VASIHPLQSFSSIDSAIANIPGSYFGVTASVGSKKISADIVRDLQGIPIYITPAQKPLYHAAACIASNYLVSLMSIVESIYLSIGFSEKNARKAYLPLVYGSLKNIEKQGCANALTGPIARGDSGTVQKHIEAIACNLPAYTPLYKELGMIAVKLARQKGTLSYDQGKIIKGLLKGAKNEHAN
;
A
#
# COMPACT_ATOMS: atom_id res chain seq x y z
N VAL A 1 17.68 -28.22 5.70
CA VAL A 1 17.19 -27.00 6.35
C VAL A 1 16.04 -26.44 5.52
N ALA A 2 14.96 -25.99 6.20
CA ALA A 2 13.84 -25.33 5.56
C ALA A 2 13.42 -24.08 6.36
N SER A 3 12.87 -23.10 5.65
CA SER A 3 12.17 -21.95 6.21
C SER A 3 10.78 -21.88 5.59
N ILE A 4 9.77 -21.84 6.42
CA ILE A 4 8.37 -21.76 6.04
C ILE A 4 7.82 -20.47 6.66
N HIS A 5 7.34 -19.55 5.82
CA HIS A 5 6.88 -18.23 6.24
C HIS A 5 5.44 -18.00 5.77
N PRO A 6 4.44 -18.02 6.67
CA PRO A 6 3.07 -17.69 6.31
C PRO A 6 2.95 -16.21 5.90
N LEU A 7 2.32 -15.95 4.77
CA LEU A 7 2.04 -14.60 4.30
C LEU A 7 0.71 -14.13 4.88
N GLN A 8 0.71 -13.90 6.19
CA GLN A 8 -0.48 -13.54 6.95
C GLN A 8 -0.12 -12.62 8.12
N SER A 9 -1.09 -11.85 8.58
CA SER A 9 -0.98 -11.01 9.77
C SER A 9 -1.57 -11.73 10.99
N PHE A 10 -0.79 -11.84 12.06
CA PHE A 10 -1.19 -12.50 13.30
C PHE A 10 -1.22 -11.49 14.44
N SER A 11 -2.41 -11.09 14.86
CA SER A 11 -2.62 -10.19 16.00
C SER A 11 -2.93 -10.94 17.31
N SER A 12 -3.40 -12.18 17.21
CA SER A 12 -3.66 -13.08 18.33
C SER A 12 -3.55 -14.54 17.87
N ILE A 13 -3.51 -15.49 18.82
CA ILE A 13 -3.48 -16.93 18.52
C ILE A 13 -4.76 -17.34 17.76
N ASP A 14 -5.92 -16.89 18.24
CA ASP A 14 -7.21 -17.25 17.62
C ASP A 14 -7.32 -16.72 16.19
N SER A 15 -6.88 -15.47 15.96
CA SER A 15 -6.85 -14.90 14.60
C SER A 15 -5.84 -15.62 13.70
N ALA A 16 -4.72 -16.07 14.26
CA ALA A 16 -3.74 -16.86 13.51
C ALA A 16 -4.35 -18.18 13.05
N ILE A 17 -4.96 -18.94 13.96
CA ILE A 17 -5.60 -20.23 13.64
C ILE A 17 -6.68 -20.05 12.57
N ALA A 18 -7.53 -19.01 12.69
CA ALA A 18 -8.61 -18.75 11.75
C ALA A 18 -8.12 -18.34 10.36
N ASN A 19 -6.99 -17.64 10.27
CA ASN A 19 -6.50 -17.03 9.02
C ASN A 19 -5.43 -17.88 8.30
N ILE A 20 -4.89 -18.92 8.90
CA ILE A 20 -3.89 -19.81 8.28
C ILE A 20 -4.46 -20.59 7.09
N PRO A 21 -5.65 -21.23 7.17
CA PRO A 21 -6.21 -21.93 6.04
C PRO A 21 -6.39 -21.02 4.81
N GLY A 22 -5.93 -21.50 3.65
CA GLY A 22 -5.94 -20.73 2.40
C GLY A 22 -4.84 -19.69 2.25
N SER A 23 -4.05 -19.44 3.30
CA SER A 23 -2.92 -18.49 3.22
C SER A 23 -1.77 -19.04 2.38
N TYR A 24 -1.06 -18.16 1.71
CA TYR A 24 0.17 -18.51 1.02
C TYR A 24 1.35 -18.60 2.00
N PHE A 25 2.26 -19.55 1.71
CA PHE A 25 3.47 -19.77 2.50
C PHE A 25 4.72 -19.68 1.63
N GLY A 26 5.60 -18.75 1.91
CA GLY A 26 6.91 -18.66 1.30
C GLY A 26 7.82 -19.78 1.83
N VAL A 27 8.19 -20.71 0.97
CA VAL A 27 9.01 -21.88 1.33
C VAL A 27 10.39 -21.77 0.69
N THR A 28 11.44 -21.78 1.53
CA THR A 28 12.82 -21.97 1.10
C THR A 28 13.33 -23.25 1.74
N ALA A 29 13.67 -24.26 0.94
CA ALA A 29 14.08 -25.57 1.45
C ALA A 29 15.20 -26.17 0.62
N SER A 30 16.11 -26.91 1.29
CA SER A 30 17.06 -27.82 0.64
C SER A 30 16.32 -28.98 -0.02
N VAL A 31 16.98 -29.66 -0.97
CA VAL A 31 16.38 -30.78 -1.71
C VAL A 31 15.76 -31.81 -0.76
N GLY A 32 16.48 -32.23 0.27
CA GLY A 32 16.01 -33.22 1.25
C GLY A 32 14.91 -32.75 2.19
N SER A 33 14.65 -31.42 2.28
CA SER A 33 13.61 -30.85 3.16
C SER A 33 12.36 -30.39 2.40
N LYS A 34 12.37 -30.49 1.08
CA LYS A 34 11.32 -29.92 0.24
C LYS A 34 9.97 -30.61 0.44
N LYS A 35 10.00 -31.93 0.51
CA LYS A 35 8.79 -32.75 0.72
C LYS A 35 8.14 -32.45 2.08
N ILE A 36 8.90 -32.53 3.16
CA ILE A 36 8.36 -32.28 4.51
C ILE A 36 7.84 -30.86 4.66
N SER A 37 8.49 -29.86 4.01
CA SER A 37 7.98 -28.48 4.02
C SER A 37 6.64 -28.34 3.31
N ALA A 38 6.47 -29.04 2.19
CA ALA A 38 5.20 -29.06 1.46
C ALA A 38 4.09 -29.76 2.27
N ASP A 39 4.43 -30.86 2.95
CA ASP A 39 3.48 -31.60 3.78
C ASP A 39 3.01 -30.75 4.96
N ILE A 40 3.91 -30.08 5.67
CA ILE A 40 3.56 -29.14 6.75
C ILE A 40 2.60 -28.03 6.26
N VAL A 41 2.89 -27.40 5.12
CA VAL A 41 2.03 -26.34 4.58
C VAL A 41 0.66 -26.89 4.20
N ARG A 42 0.58 -28.11 3.65
CA ARG A 42 -0.67 -28.78 3.30
C ARG A 42 -1.50 -29.11 4.54
N ASP A 43 -0.87 -29.63 5.60
CA ASP A 43 -1.54 -29.96 6.87
C ASP A 43 -2.14 -28.69 7.52
N LEU A 44 -1.51 -27.53 7.31
CA LEU A 44 -2.04 -26.22 7.68
C LEU A 44 -3.09 -25.67 6.69
N GLN A 45 -3.49 -26.45 5.68
CA GLN A 45 -4.41 -26.03 4.60
C GLN A 45 -3.91 -24.77 3.86
N GLY A 46 -2.59 -24.55 3.83
CA GLY A 46 -1.95 -23.43 3.16
C GLY A 46 -1.52 -23.76 1.72
N ILE A 47 -1.09 -22.72 1.00
CA ILE A 47 -0.62 -22.80 -0.38
C ILE A 47 0.88 -22.50 -0.42
N PRO A 48 1.76 -23.47 -0.77
CA PRO A 48 3.19 -23.23 -0.80
C PRO A 48 3.62 -22.44 -2.03
N ILE A 49 4.46 -21.40 -1.84
CA ILE A 49 5.22 -20.72 -2.88
C ILE A 49 6.71 -20.95 -2.62
N TYR A 50 7.40 -21.54 -3.59
CA TYR A 50 8.84 -21.78 -3.45
C TYR A 50 9.62 -20.53 -3.86
N ILE A 51 10.45 -20.05 -2.93
CA ILE A 51 11.32 -18.89 -3.12
C ILE A 51 12.77 -19.30 -2.84
N THR A 52 13.70 -18.79 -3.63
CA THR A 52 15.13 -19.01 -3.42
C THR A 52 15.64 -18.16 -2.26
N PRO A 53 16.78 -18.52 -1.63
CA PRO A 53 17.41 -17.67 -0.61
C PRO A 53 17.65 -16.23 -1.08
N ALA A 54 18.03 -16.03 -2.34
CA ALA A 54 18.25 -14.71 -2.92
C ALA A 54 16.97 -13.87 -3.08
N GLN A 55 15.82 -14.50 -3.28
CA GLN A 55 14.52 -13.83 -3.41
C GLN A 55 13.87 -13.49 -2.07
N LYS A 56 14.30 -14.17 -0.99
CA LYS A 56 13.66 -14.04 0.33
C LYS A 56 13.61 -12.61 0.88
N PRO A 57 14.66 -11.77 0.78
CA PRO A 57 14.61 -10.39 1.26
C PRO A 57 13.55 -9.56 0.53
N LEU A 58 13.44 -9.68 -0.79
CA LEU A 58 12.46 -8.95 -1.58
C LEU A 58 11.03 -9.43 -1.32
N TYR A 59 10.84 -10.75 -1.19
CA TYR A 59 9.56 -11.34 -0.78
C TYR A 59 9.11 -10.80 0.58
N HIS A 60 10.01 -10.77 1.57
CA HIS A 60 9.69 -10.26 2.90
C HIS A 60 9.43 -8.75 2.90
N ALA A 61 10.18 -7.97 2.12
CA ALA A 61 9.94 -6.55 1.95
C ALA A 61 8.53 -6.26 1.38
N ALA A 62 8.07 -7.04 0.41
CA ALA A 62 6.70 -6.93 -0.12
C ALA A 62 5.64 -7.21 0.97
N ALA A 63 5.85 -8.24 1.80
CA ALA A 63 4.97 -8.55 2.93
C ALA A 63 4.93 -7.41 3.95
N CYS A 64 6.10 -6.84 4.29
CA CYS A 64 6.19 -5.68 5.18
C CYS A 64 5.44 -4.46 4.62
N ILE A 65 5.56 -4.19 3.33
CA ILE A 65 4.82 -3.08 2.69
C ILE A 65 3.31 -3.34 2.75
N ALA A 66 2.87 -4.55 2.44
CA ALA A 66 1.46 -4.89 2.40
C ALA A 66 0.78 -4.90 3.78
N SER A 67 1.51 -5.14 4.86
CA SER A 67 1.01 -5.24 6.22
C SER A 67 1.50 -4.07 7.10
N ASN A 68 2.76 -4.06 7.46
CA ASN A 68 3.31 -3.10 8.43
C ASN A 68 3.25 -1.66 7.93
N TYR A 69 3.57 -1.42 6.65
CA TYR A 69 3.53 -0.06 6.11
C TYR A 69 2.10 0.41 5.81
N LEU A 70 1.16 -0.51 5.59
CA LEU A 70 -0.26 -0.14 5.58
C LEU A 70 -0.68 0.42 6.95
N VAL A 71 -0.30 -0.22 8.07
CA VAL A 71 -0.58 0.30 9.42
C VAL A 71 0.09 1.65 9.63
N SER A 72 1.36 1.81 9.22
CA SER A 72 2.07 3.09 9.29
C SER A 72 1.38 4.18 8.46
N LEU A 73 0.90 3.85 7.26
CA LEU A 73 0.13 4.79 6.43
C LEU A 73 -1.18 5.20 7.10
N MET A 74 -1.88 4.26 7.74
CA MET A 74 -3.12 4.57 8.48
C MET A 74 -2.86 5.47 9.68
N SER A 75 -1.73 5.35 10.36
CA SER A 75 -1.36 6.27 11.45
C SER A 75 -1.16 7.70 10.96
N ILE A 76 -0.62 7.87 9.75
CA ILE A 76 -0.50 9.19 9.12
C ILE A 76 -1.87 9.76 8.74
N VAL A 77 -2.75 8.94 8.17
CA VAL A 77 -4.14 9.33 7.87
C VAL A 77 -4.85 9.76 9.15
N GLU A 78 -4.70 9.01 10.23
CA GLU A 78 -5.25 9.37 11.55
C GLU A 78 -4.71 10.72 12.04
N SER A 79 -3.38 10.95 11.96
CA SER A 79 -2.76 12.22 12.34
C SER A 79 -3.31 13.41 11.55
N ILE A 80 -3.58 13.23 10.24
CA ILE A 80 -4.22 14.27 9.41
C ILE A 80 -5.64 14.58 9.91
N TYR A 81 -6.46 13.58 10.20
CA TYR A 81 -7.81 13.78 10.72
C TYR A 81 -7.80 14.44 12.11
N LEU A 82 -6.85 14.07 12.98
CA LEU A 82 -6.68 14.70 14.30
C LEU A 82 -6.33 16.18 14.16
N SER A 83 -5.46 16.54 13.21
CA SER A 83 -5.05 17.95 12.99
C SER A 83 -6.20 18.87 12.54
N ILE A 84 -7.28 18.31 12.04
CA ILE A 84 -8.50 19.04 11.65
C ILE A 84 -9.68 18.85 12.64
N GLY A 85 -9.38 18.36 13.86
CA GLY A 85 -10.32 18.33 14.97
C GLY A 85 -11.14 17.05 15.16
N PHE A 86 -10.82 15.96 14.44
CA PHE A 86 -11.44 14.66 14.73
C PHE A 86 -10.86 14.06 16.00
N SER A 87 -11.69 13.33 16.78
CA SER A 87 -11.15 12.39 17.77
C SER A 87 -10.63 11.13 17.10
N GLU A 88 -9.70 10.41 17.72
CA GLU A 88 -9.17 9.14 17.19
C GLU A 88 -10.27 8.16 16.78
N LYS A 89 -11.31 8.00 17.63
CA LYS A 89 -12.44 7.12 17.36
C LYS A 89 -13.20 7.53 16.10
N ASN A 90 -13.43 8.82 15.90
CA ASN A 90 -14.14 9.33 14.75
C ASN A 90 -13.29 9.30 13.48
N ALA A 91 -11.99 9.58 13.59
CA ALA A 91 -11.05 9.42 12.49
C ALA A 91 -11.07 7.99 11.94
N ARG A 92 -10.90 6.98 12.81
CA ARG A 92 -10.96 5.57 12.42
C ARG A 92 -12.29 5.17 11.77
N LYS A 93 -13.41 5.61 12.31
CA LYS A 93 -14.74 5.37 11.72
C LYS A 93 -14.89 6.01 10.34
N ALA A 94 -14.26 7.17 10.11
CA ALA A 94 -14.35 7.90 8.85
C ALA A 94 -13.51 7.24 7.75
N TYR A 95 -12.24 6.88 8.02
CA TYR A 95 -11.35 6.40 6.97
C TYR A 95 -11.41 4.89 6.70
N LEU A 96 -11.73 4.04 7.71
CA LEU A 96 -11.73 2.59 7.51
C LEU A 96 -12.68 2.11 6.39
N PRO A 97 -13.91 2.61 6.25
CA PRO A 97 -14.76 2.23 5.12
C PRO A 97 -14.14 2.56 3.76
N LEU A 98 -13.42 3.70 3.65
CA LEU A 98 -12.69 4.08 2.44
C LEU A 98 -11.56 3.10 2.14
N VAL A 99 -10.80 2.69 3.16
CA VAL A 99 -9.72 1.71 3.03
C VAL A 99 -10.25 0.37 2.54
N TYR A 100 -11.30 -0.16 3.18
CA TYR A 100 -11.94 -1.42 2.77
C TYR A 100 -12.49 -1.35 1.35
N GLY A 101 -13.10 -0.23 0.96
CA GLY A 101 -13.55 -0.01 -0.41
C GLY A 101 -12.40 -0.03 -1.42
N SER A 102 -11.27 0.58 -1.07
CA SER A 102 -10.06 0.58 -1.91
C SER A 102 -9.48 -0.83 -2.06
N LEU A 103 -9.39 -1.60 -0.96
CA LEU A 103 -8.91 -3.00 -1.00
C LEU A 103 -9.82 -3.88 -1.86
N LYS A 104 -11.15 -3.76 -1.72
CA LYS A 104 -12.12 -4.46 -2.57
C LYS A 104 -11.95 -4.12 -4.06
N ASN A 105 -11.70 -2.84 -4.37
CA ASN A 105 -11.48 -2.42 -5.75
C ASN A 105 -10.16 -2.99 -6.31
N ILE A 106 -9.09 -3.04 -5.50
CA ILE A 106 -7.82 -3.65 -5.88
C ILE A 106 -8.00 -5.15 -6.16
N GLU A 107 -8.69 -5.86 -5.27
CA GLU A 107 -9.01 -7.29 -5.45
C GLU A 107 -9.74 -7.55 -6.76
N LYS A 108 -10.75 -6.72 -7.08
CA LYS A 108 -11.62 -6.91 -8.24
C LYS A 108 -10.95 -6.56 -9.57
N GLN A 109 -10.10 -5.54 -9.64
CA GLN A 109 -9.68 -4.95 -10.91
C GLN A 109 -8.19 -4.55 -10.96
N GLY A 110 -7.42 -4.85 -9.93
CA GLY A 110 -5.98 -4.52 -9.82
C GLY A 110 -5.73 -3.04 -9.49
N CYS A 111 -4.48 -2.74 -9.11
CA CYS A 111 -4.10 -1.43 -8.58
C CYS A 111 -4.34 -0.26 -9.56
N ALA A 112 -4.00 -0.44 -10.83
CA ALA A 112 -4.14 0.64 -11.80
C ALA A 112 -5.60 1.05 -11.99
N ASN A 113 -6.51 0.07 -12.18
CA ASN A 113 -7.93 0.33 -12.40
C ASN A 113 -8.64 0.77 -11.11
N ALA A 114 -8.18 0.34 -9.94
CA ALA A 114 -8.71 0.74 -8.66
C ALA A 114 -8.37 2.21 -8.30
N LEU A 115 -7.35 2.80 -8.93
CA LEU A 115 -6.95 4.17 -8.62
C LEU A 115 -8.06 5.16 -8.96
N THR A 116 -8.38 6.03 -8.01
CA THR A 116 -9.32 7.17 -8.12
C THR A 116 -8.64 8.44 -7.59
N GLY A 117 -9.40 9.51 -7.44
CA GLY A 117 -8.92 10.75 -6.82
C GLY A 117 -8.35 11.77 -7.81
N PRO A 118 -7.78 12.89 -7.30
CA PRO A 118 -7.42 14.03 -8.13
C PRO A 118 -6.33 13.72 -9.15
N ILE A 119 -5.31 12.92 -8.79
CA ILE A 119 -4.24 12.55 -9.73
C ILE A 119 -4.81 11.71 -10.89
N ALA A 120 -5.72 10.77 -10.59
CA ALA A 120 -6.34 9.96 -11.64
C ALA A 120 -7.20 10.79 -12.62
N ARG A 121 -7.72 11.95 -12.18
CA ARG A 121 -8.51 12.88 -13.01
C ARG A 121 -7.69 14.00 -13.62
N GLY A 122 -6.39 14.09 -13.35
CA GLY A 122 -5.53 15.17 -13.83
C GLY A 122 -5.75 16.51 -13.12
N ASP A 123 -6.37 16.53 -11.94
CA ASP A 123 -6.70 17.73 -11.15
C ASP A 123 -5.46 18.23 -10.39
N SER A 124 -4.63 18.98 -11.09
CA SER A 124 -3.40 19.58 -10.55
C SER A 124 -3.69 20.62 -9.45
N GLY A 125 -4.81 21.34 -9.55
CA GLY A 125 -5.19 22.34 -8.55
C GLY A 125 -5.46 21.73 -7.18
N THR A 126 -6.19 20.63 -7.12
CA THR A 126 -6.42 19.89 -5.88
C THR A 126 -5.12 19.29 -5.33
N VAL A 127 -4.25 18.75 -6.19
CA VAL A 127 -2.95 18.22 -5.76
C VAL A 127 -2.07 19.30 -5.14
N GLN A 128 -2.04 20.49 -5.73
CA GLN A 128 -1.30 21.64 -5.19
C GLN A 128 -1.82 22.01 -3.79
N LYS A 129 -3.13 22.16 -3.62
CA LYS A 129 -3.75 22.48 -2.32
C LYS A 129 -3.44 21.43 -1.25
N HIS A 130 -3.40 20.15 -1.61
CA HIS A 130 -3.03 19.08 -0.68
C HIS A 130 -1.57 19.22 -0.22
N ILE A 131 -0.65 19.48 -1.16
CA ILE A 131 0.79 19.67 -0.83
C ILE A 131 0.96 20.85 0.12
N GLU A 132 0.31 21.98 -0.18
CA GLU A 132 0.36 23.19 0.65
C GLU A 132 -0.21 22.96 2.05
N ALA A 133 -1.38 22.35 2.14
CA ALA A 133 -2.03 22.04 3.42
C ALA A 133 -1.20 21.11 4.29
N ILE A 134 -0.63 20.03 3.69
CA ILE A 134 0.22 19.09 4.43
C ILE A 134 1.53 19.78 4.84
N ALA A 135 2.15 20.56 3.96
CA ALA A 135 3.39 21.27 4.27
C ALA A 135 3.20 22.30 5.41
N CYS A 136 2.03 22.93 5.48
CA CYS A 136 1.71 23.90 6.53
C CYS A 136 1.43 23.22 7.89
N ASN A 137 0.60 22.16 7.90
CA ASN A 137 0.10 21.60 9.15
C ASN A 137 0.90 20.40 9.66
N LEU A 138 1.47 19.60 8.78
CA LEU A 138 2.14 18.34 9.07
C LEU A 138 3.35 18.13 8.13
N PRO A 139 4.34 19.03 8.15
CA PRO A 139 5.42 19.08 7.15
C PRO A 139 6.22 17.77 7.03
N ALA A 140 6.33 17.01 8.12
CA ALA A 140 7.03 15.72 8.13
C ALA A 140 6.42 14.69 7.15
N TYR A 141 5.14 14.81 6.80
CA TYR A 141 4.47 13.88 5.88
C TYR A 141 4.47 14.34 4.41
N THR A 142 4.93 15.55 4.14
CA THR A 142 5.01 16.08 2.76
C THR A 142 5.84 15.21 1.82
N PRO A 143 7.04 14.70 2.21
CA PRO A 143 7.81 13.83 1.34
C PRO A 143 7.06 12.55 0.97
N LEU A 144 6.43 11.88 1.94
CA LEU A 144 5.67 10.66 1.68
C LEU A 144 4.48 10.91 0.74
N TYR A 145 3.73 12.00 0.96
CA TYR A 145 2.62 12.36 0.07
C TYR A 145 3.10 12.51 -1.38
N LYS A 146 4.23 13.18 -1.57
CA LYS A 146 4.83 13.40 -2.90
C LYS A 146 5.27 12.09 -3.56
N GLU A 147 5.94 11.21 -2.83
CA GLU A 147 6.41 9.91 -3.35
C GLU A 147 5.23 9.01 -3.74
N LEU A 148 4.20 8.89 -2.90
CA LEU A 148 2.98 8.17 -3.23
C LEU A 148 2.26 8.80 -4.43
N GLY A 149 2.26 10.12 -4.53
CA GLY A 149 1.74 10.87 -5.68
C GLY A 149 2.45 10.52 -6.98
N MET A 150 3.78 10.37 -6.96
CA MET A 150 4.55 9.93 -8.13
C MET A 150 4.18 8.52 -8.59
N ILE A 151 3.91 7.61 -7.67
CA ILE A 151 3.42 6.27 -7.98
C ILE A 151 1.99 6.34 -8.56
N ALA A 152 1.13 7.18 -7.98
CA ALA A 152 -0.24 7.38 -8.47
C ALA A 152 -0.26 7.95 -9.91
N VAL A 153 0.65 8.87 -10.27
CA VAL A 153 0.80 9.35 -11.66
C VAL A 153 1.14 8.20 -12.61
N LYS A 154 2.03 7.29 -12.21
CA LYS A 154 2.37 6.11 -13.03
C LYS A 154 1.14 5.21 -13.23
N LEU A 155 0.39 4.92 -12.18
CA LEU A 155 -0.83 4.10 -12.24
C LEU A 155 -1.93 4.76 -13.08
N ALA A 156 -2.16 6.08 -12.92
CA ALA A 156 -3.15 6.82 -13.70
C ALA A 156 -2.84 6.81 -15.21
N ARG A 157 -1.56 6.89 -15.57
CA ARG A 157 -1.11 6.76 -16.95
C ARG A 157 -1.31 5.33 -17.49
N GLN A 158 -1.02 4.32 -16.68
CA GLN A 158 -1.26 2.92 -17.03
C GLN A 158 -2.76 2.64 -17.23
N LYS A 159 -3.62 3.27 -16.42
CA LYS A 159 -5.08 3.21 -16.54
C LYS A 159 -5.60 3.96 -17.79
N GLY A 160 -4.84 4.89 -18.35
CA GLY A 160 -5.23 5.72 -19.49
C GLY A 160 -6.09 6.94 -19.12
N THR A 161 -6.25 7.26 -17.84
CA THR A 161 -7.07 8.40 -17.39
C THR A 161 -6.29 9.71 -17.27
N LEU A 162 -4.95 9.67 -17.36
CA LEU A 162 -4.08 10.85 -17.23
C LEU A 162 -3.28 11.05 -18.51
N SER A 163 -3.49 12.19 -19.19
CA SER A 163 -2.72 12.57 -20.38
C SER A 163 -1.24 12.82 -20.05
N TYR A 164 -0.39 12.89 -21.09
CA TYR A 164 1.03 13.19 -20.93
C TYR A 164 1.26 14.54 -20.25
N ASP A 165 0.59 15.58 -20.74
CA ASP A 165 0.77 16.97 -20.26
C ASP A 165 0.26 17.15 -18.84
N GLN A 166 -0.93 16.63 -18.50
CA GLN A 166 -1.42 16.59 -17.13
C GLN A 166 -0.45 15.89 -16.18
N GLY A 167 0.08 14.73 -16.61
CA GLY A 167 1.07 13.98 -15.85
C GLY A 167 2.38 14.74 -15.64
N LYS A 168 2.82 15.53 -16.64
CA LYS A 168 4.01 16.39 -16.53
C LYS A 168 3.79 17.51 -15.51
N ILE A 169 2.65 18.18 -15.56
CA ILE A 169 2.27 19.23 -14.59
C ILE A 169 2.27 18.68 -13.16
N ILE A 170 1.51 17.60 -12.93
CA ILE A 170 1.41 17.01 -11.58
C ILE A 170 2.77 16.53 -11.08
N LYS A 171 3.61 15.93 -11.92
CA LYS A 171 4.98 15.55 -11.54
C LYS A 171 5.83 16.77 -11.16
N GLY A 172 5.67 17.90 -11.84
CA GLY A 172 6.32 19.16 -11.50
C GLY A 172 5.98 19.59 -10.07
N LEU A 173 4.68 19.62 -9.72
CA LEU A 173 4.20 19.95 -8.37
C LEU A 173 4.78 19.01 -7.30
N LEU A 174 4.71 17.70 -7.55
CA LEU A 174 5.21 16.69 -6.63
C LEU A 174 6.73 16.77 -6.41
N LYS A 175 7.50 17.23 -7.41
CA LYS A 175 8.94 17.47 -7.30
C LYS A 175 9.28 18.81 -6.62
N GLY A 176 8.32 19.68 -6.42
CA GLY A 176 8.53 21.00 -5.81
C GLY A 176 8.91 22.10 -6.80
N ALA A 177 8.71 21.89 -8.11
CA ALA A 177 8.80 22.95 -9.09
C ALA A 177 7.66 23.96 -8.83
N LYS A 178 8.00 25.23 -8.56
CA LYS A 178 7.01 26.30 -8.52
C LYS A 178 6.39 26.42 -9.91
N ASN A 179 5.07 26.51 -10.00
CA ASN A 179 4.41 26.87 -11.25
C ASN A 179 4.82 28.29 -11.61
N GLU A 180 5.62 28.46 -12.65
CA GLU A 180 5.95 29.78 -13.23
C GLU A 180 4.76 30.37 -14.02
N HIS A 181 3.58 29.77 -13.99
CA HIS A 181 2.39 30.17 -14.74
C HIS A 181 1.16 30.41 -13.85
N ALA A 182 1.32 31.18 -12.77
CA ALA A 182 0.19 31.75 -12.02
C ALA A 182 0.29 33.29 -12.10
N ASN A 183 -0.07 33.82 -13.23
CA ASN A 183 -0.51 35.20 -13.40
C ASN A 183 -1.82 35.21 -14.15
#